data_f16220dcdc2125ca6e4f9f1750677358
#
_entry.id   f16220dcdc2125ca6e4f9f1750677358
#
_cell.length_a   1.000
_cell.length_b   1.000
_cell.length_c   1.000
_cell.angle_alpha   90.00
_cell.angle_beta   90.00
_cell.angle_gamma   90.00
#
_symmetry.space_group_name_H-M   'P 1'
#
loop_
_entity.id
_entity.type
_entity.pdbx_description
1 polymer ?
#
loop_
_entity_poly.entity_id
_entity_poly.type
_entity_poly.pdbx_seq_one_letter_code
_entity_poly.pdbx_strand_id
1 'polypeptide(L)'
;KHGAQSRLVLSILLRELLTMRTTSDARFPLTIFLDEAHRFLPNNNDTLSDSGLFKLIREGRKYGLYVVLSTQSPLDLPVKLSGQFGSLLIHQLNNQAEVTSLLNNQAEQVATYQKLSPGQGLLKVNGTTVVHPVCVAIPNALHSTDSPKFS
;
A
#
# COMPACT_ATOMS: atom_id res chain seq x y z
N LYS A 1 4.15 19.95 -11.95
CA LYS A 1 5.31 20.42 -11.12
C LYS A 1 5.19 20.04 -9.64
N HIS A 2 3.98 19.97 -9.05
CA HIS A 2 3.82 19.67 -7.62
C HIS A 2 4.19 18.23 -7.21
N GLY A 3 3.98 17.23 -8.06
CA GLY A 3 4.21 15.82 -7.70
C GLY A 3 5.69 15.46 -7.43
N ALA A 4 6.65 16.09 -8.09
CA ALA A 4 8.08 15.83 -7.85
C ALA A 4 8.55 16.38 -6.49
N GLN A 5 8.04 17.56 -6.12
CA GLN A 5 8.36 18.20 -4.83
C GLN A 5 7.76 17.37 -3.67
N SER A 6 6.51 16.95 -3.78
CA SER A 6 5.86 16.12 -2.76
C SER A 6 6.58 14.78 -2.56
N ARG A 7 7.03 14.15 -3.65
CA ARG A 7 7.83 12.92 -3.58
C ARG A 7 9.15 13.11 -2.84
N LEU A 8 9.85 14.21 -3.14
CA LEU A 8 11.12 14.53 -2.49
C LEU A 8 10.94 14.78 -1.00
N VAL A 9 9.97 15.62 -0.63
CA VAL A 9 9.66 15.94 0.77
C VAL A 9 9.29 14.67 1.54
N LEU A 10 8.40 13.84 1.01
CA LEU A 10 8.03 12.58 1.65
C LEU A 10 9.25 11.65 1.81
N SER A 11 10.09 11.52 0.78
CA SER A 11 11.29 10.69 0.83
C SER A 11 12.25 11.13 1.93
N ILE A 12 12.44 12.44 2.10
CA ILE A 12 13.29 13.01 3.16
C ILE A 12 12.67 12.71 4.52
N LEU A 13 11.38 13.01 4.73
CA LEU A 13 10.69 12.76 6.00
C LEU A 13 10.75 11.29 6.43
N LEU A 14 10.55 10.36 5.50
CA LEU A 14 10.60 8.93 5.81
C LEU A 14 12.03 8.45 6.12
N ARG A 15 13.05 9.03 5.48
CA ARG A 15 14.45 8.78 5.84
C ARG A 15 14.77 9.26 7.24
N GLU A 16 14.40 10.51 7.55
CA GLU A 16 14.62 11.08 8.89
C GLU A 16 13.92 10.25 9.96
N LEU A 17 12.67 9.86 9.72
CA LEU A 17 11.94 8.98 10.63
C LEU A 17 12.67 7.66 10.87
N LEU A 18 13.18 7.02 9.82
CA LEU A 18 13.94 5.79 9.94
C LEU A 18 15.23 6.01 10.72
N THR A 19 15.97 7.10 10.42
CA THR A 19 17.20 7.48 11.12
C THR A 19 16.94 7.71 12.61
N MET A 20 15.93 8.48 12.96
CA MET A 20 15.54 8.72 14.36
C MET A 20 15.23 7.42 15.10
N ARG A 21 14.59 6.46 14.42
CA ARG A 21 14.26 5.15 15.00
C ARG A 21 15.45 4.22 15.13
N THR A 22 16.46 4.34 14.29
CA THR A 22 17.71 3.55 14.41
C THR A 22 18.56 4.01 15.58
N THR A 23 18.46 5.28 15.97
CA THR A 23 19.24 5.89 17.05
C THR A 23 18.51 5.91 18.39
N SER A 24 17.23 5.57 18.44
CA SER A 24 16.40 5.58 19.66
C SER A 24 16.21 4.19 20.24
N ASP A 25 16.33 4.08 21.54
CA ASP A 25 15.99 2.85 22.28
C ASP A 25 14.46 2.69 22.48
N ALA A 26 13.71 3.77 22.42
CA ALA A 26 12.25 3.73 22.56
C ALA A 26 11.59 3.25 21.26
N ARG A 27 11.08 2.02 21.28
CA ARG A 27 10.46 1.36 20.11
C ARG A 27 8.98 1.07 20.36
N PHE A 28 8.15 2.08 20.26
CA PHE A 28 6.70 1.83 20.16
C PHE A 28 6.30 1.67 18.68
N PRO A 29 5.32 0.80 18.38
CA PRO A 29 4.87 0.59 17.00
C PRO A 29 4.30 1.88 16.40
N LEU A 30 4.68 2.20 15.18
CA LEU A 30 4.13 3.29 14.39
C LEU A 30 3.74 2.77 13.02
N THR A 31 2.48 2.96 12.66
CA THR A 31 1.97 2.60 11.32
C THR A 31 1.77 3.87 10.50
N ILE A 32 2.32 3.86 9.31
CA ILE A 32 2.24 4.96 8.34
C ILE A 32 1.28 4.53 7.25
N PHE A 33 0.21 5.30 7.05
CA PHE A 33 -0.75 5.09 5.97
C PHE A 33 -0.46 6.07 4.84
N LEU A 34 -0.25 5.54 3.64
CA LEU A 34 -0.07 6.33 2.42
C LEU A 34 -1.18 6.00 1.44
N ASP A 35 -2.11 6.91 1.31
CA ASP A 35 -3.18 6.81 0.33
C ASP A 35 -2.71 7.28 -1.05
N GLU A 36 -3.22 6.64 -2.10
CA GLU A 36 -2.81 6.89 -3.49
C GLU A 36 -1.28 6.85 -3.68
N ALA A 37 -0.68 5.78 -3.18
CA ALA A 37 0.78 5.63 -3.08
C ALA A 37 1.52 5.83 -4.41
N HIS A 38 0.89 5.53 -5.55
CA HIS A 38 1.46 5.74 -6.89
C HIS A 38 1.90 7.20 -7.12
N ARG A 39 1.26 8.18 -6.47
CA ARG A 39 1.62 9.61 -6.59
C ARG A 39 2.97 9.94 -5.98
N PHE A 40 3.43 9.13 -5.02
CA PHE A 40 4.65 9.38 -4.24
C PHE A 40 5.81 8.49 -4.68
N LEU A 41 5.56 7.54 -5.55
CA LEU A 41 6.57 6.62 -6.03
C LEU A 41 7.24 7.15 -7.30
N PRO A 42 8.55 6.96 -7.45
CA PRO A 42 9.24 7.24 -8.69
C PRO A 42 8.86 6.19 -9.75
N ASN A 43 8.76 6.62 -10.99
CA ASN A 43 8.44 5.74 -12.12
C ASN A 43 9.64 4.88 -12.56
N ASN A 44 10.83 5.11 -12.01
CA ASN A 44 12.06 4.41 -12.35
C ASN A 44 12.51 3.54 -11.16
N ASN A 45 12.85 2.28 -11.46
CA ASN A 45 13.29 1.30 -10.45
C ASN A 45 14.62 1.68 -9.77
N ASP A 46 15.50 2.40 -10.44
CA ASP A 46 16.80 2.81 -9.88
C ASP A 46 16.58 3.87 -8.78
N THR A 47 15.80 4.88 -9.09
CA THR A 47 15.45 5.93 -8.12
C THR A 47 14.54 5.42 -6.99
N LEU A 48 13.78 4.35 -7.23
CA LEU A 48 12.96 3.71 -6.20
C LEU A 48 13.83 3.15 -5.07
N SER A 49 14.90 2.45 -5.40
CA SER A 49 15.79 1.80 -4.41
C SER A 49 16.42 2.79 -3.43
N ASP A 50 16.60 4.03 -3.87
CA ASP A 50 17.15 5.12 -3.06
C ASP A 50 16.07 5.92 -2.33
N SER A 51 14.80 5.68 -2.61
CA SER A 51 13.71 6.42 -1.96
C SER A 51 13.60 6.07 -0.49
N GLY A 52 13.24 7.07 0.34
CA GLY A 52 12.98 6.88 1.77
C GLY A 52 11.87 5.87 2.03
N LEU A 53 10.84 5.84 1.18
CA LEU A 53 9.75 4.89 1.28
C LEU A 53 10.20 3.44 1.07
N PHE A 54 11.02 3.18 0.06
CA PHE A 54 11.51 1.83 -0.20
C PHE A 54 12.40 1.31 0.93
N LYS A 55 13.27 2.16 1.46
CA LYS A 55 14.11 1.82 2.63
C LYS A 55 13.25 1.53 3.87
N LEU A 56 12.24 2.36 4.11
CA LEU A 56 11.32 2.17 5.23
C LEU A 56 10.56 0.85 5.13
N ILE A 57 10.04 0.49 3.97
CA ILE A 57 9.31 -0.77 3.76
C ILE A 57 10.22 -1.99 4.02
N ARG A 58 11.48 -1.93 3.57
CA ARG A 58 12.43 -3.04 3.75
C ARG A 58 12.94 -3.19 5.18
N GLU A 59 13.19 -2.10 5.87
CA GLU A 59 13.97 -2.09 7.11
C GLU A 59 13.14 -1.66 8.33
N GLY A 60 12.07 -0.89 8.12
CA GLY A 60 11.30 -0.25 9.16
C GLY A 60 10.77 -1.21 10.22
N ARG A 61 10.37 -2.43 9.82
CA ARG A 61 9.86 -3.45 10.75
C ARG A 61 10.81 -3.74 11.90
N LYS A 62 12.11 -3.71 11.67
CA LYS A 62 13.14 -3.91 12.71
C LYS A 62 13.08 -2.83 13.79
N TYR A 63 12.54 -1.67 13.44
CA TYR A 63 12.48 -0.48 14.29
C TYR A 63 11.04 -0.14 14.70
N GLY A 64 10.10 -1.10 14.55
CA GLY A 64 8.70 -0.91 14.90
C GLY A 64 7.94 0.01 13.94
N LEU A 65 8.44 0.24 12.71
CA LEU A 65 7.78 1.02 11.68
C LEU A 65 7.07 0.10 10.69
N TYR A 66 5.79 0.35 10.47
CA TYR A 66 4.94 -0.40 9.55
C TYR A 66 4.36 0.56 8.51
N VAL A 67 4.15 0.05 7.30
CA VAL A 67 3.61 0.84 6.18
C VAL A 67 2.39 0.14 5.60
N VAL A 68 1.32 0.90 5.43
CA VAL A 68 0.13 0.51 4.68
C VAL A 68 0.02 1.44 3.49
N LEU A 69 -0.01 0.86 2.30
CA LEU A 69 -0.24 1.62 1.06
C LEU A 69 -1.61 1.31 0.50
N SER A 70 -2.31 2.32 0.03
CA SER A 70 -3.49 2.14 -0.81
C SER A 70 -3.24 2.70 -2.21
N THR A 71 -3.89 2.12 -3.21
CA THR A 71 -3.87 2.62 -4.59
C THR A 71 -5.07 2.10 -5.36
N GLN A 72 -5.57 2.90 -6.27
CA GLN A 72 -6.58 2.51 -7.26
C GLN A 72 -5.93 2.01 -8.57
N SER A 73 -4.62 2.22 -8.74
CA SER A 73 -3.85 1.83 -9.91
C SER A 73 -2.69 0.91 -9.51
N PRO A 74 -2.93 -0.36 -9.25
CA PRO A 74 -1.89 -1.28 -8.78
C PRO A 74 -0.78 -1.53 -9.81
N LEU A 75 -1.06 -1.42 -11.11
CA LEU A 75 -0.03 -1.54 -12.15
C LEU A 75 0.94 -0.34 -12.20
N ASP A 76 0.55 0.79 -11.63
CA ASP A 76 1.44 1.95 -11.48
C ASP A 76 2.44 1.78 -10.33
N LEU A 77 2.27 0.74 -9.51
CA LEU A 77 3.25 0.40 -8.49
C LEU A 77 4.43 -0.35 -9.11
N PRO A 78 5.66 0.09 -8.83
CA PRO A 78 6.85 -0.64 -9.31
C PRO A 78 6.84 -2.10 -8.83
N VAL A 79 7.08 -3.04 -9.73
CA VAL A 79 7.09 -4.50 -9.44
C VAL A 79 8.03 -4.83 -8.28
N LYS A 80 9.16 -4.14 -8.19
CA LYS A 80 10.15 -4.30 -7.13
C LYS A 80 9.59 -3.95 -5.75
N LEU A 81 8.60 -3.04 -5.70
CA LEU A 81 7.94 -2.64 -4.46
C LEU A 81 6.89 -3.67 -4.03
N SER A 82 6.07 -4.16 -4.96
CA SER A 82 4.97 -5.08 -4.65
C SER A 82 5.46 -6.36 -3.95
N GLY A 83 6.65 -6.83 -4.28
CA GLY A 83 7.27 -7.99 -3.64
C GLY A 83 7.75 -7.75 -2.19
N GLN A 84 7.75 -6.51 -1.70
CA GLN A 84 8.19 -6.19 -0.33
C GLN A 84 7.06 -6.24 0.70
N PHE A 85 5.82 -6.30 0.26
CA PHE A 85 4.67 -6.34 1.17
C PHE A 85 4.39 -7.74 1.67
N GLY A 86 4.12 -7.86 2.97
CA GLY A 86 3.76 -9.14 3.60
C GLY A 86 2.32 -9.56 3.33
N SER A 87 1.45 -8.61 2.98
CA SER A 87 0.04 -8.88 2.69
C SER A 87 -0.49 -7.91 1.64
N LEU A 88 -1.44 -8.39 0.85
CA LEU A 88 -2.14 -7.64 -0.17
C LEU A 88 -3.64 -7.83 0.01
N LEU A 89 -4.38 -6.75 0.21
CA LEU A 89 -5.85 -6.75 0.24
C LEU A 89 -6.36 -6.14 -1.07
N ILE A 90 -7.09 -6.93 -1.84
CA ILE A 90 -7.64 -6.53 -3.14
C ILE A 90 -9.15 -6.37 -2.99
N HIS A 91 -9.62 -5.14 -3.08
CA HIS A 91 -11.04 -4.81 -3.25
C HIS A 91 -11.45 -4.84 -4.72
N GLN A 92 -12.72 -4.53 -5.01
CA GLN A 92 -13.18 -4.43 -6.38
C GLN A 92 -12.39 -3.36 -7.14
N LEU A 93 -11.77 -3.77 -8.25
CA LEU A 93 -11.10 -2.92 -9.23
C LEU A 93 -11.89 -2.94 -10.52
N ASN A 94 -11.92 -1.82 -11.22
CA ASN A 94 -12.65 -1.69 -12.48
C ASN A 94 -11.94 -2.38 -13.65
N ASN A 95 -10.64 -2.63 -13.53
CA ASN A 95 -9.82 -3.21 -14.58
C ASN A 95 -9.51 -4.68 -14.32
N GLN A 96 -10.14 -5.56 -15.07
CA GLN A 96 -9.94 -7.01 -14.97
C GLN A 96 -8.48 -7.45 -15.22
N ALA A 97 -7.76 -6.77 -16.11
CA ALA A 97 -6.36 -7.11 -16.42
C ALA A 97 -5.45 -6.86 -15.21
N GLU A 98 -5.71 -5.82 -14.43
CA GLU A 98 -4.99 -5.52 -13.19
C GLU A 98 -5.18 -6.62 -12.16
N VAL A 99 -6.43 -7.06 -11.98
CA VAL A 99 -6.75 -8.16 -11.06
C VAL A 99 -6.04 -9.44 -11.45
N THR A 100 -6.09 -9.79 -12.72
CA THR A 100 -5.45 -10.99 -13.25
C THR A 100 -3.93 -10.95 -13.01
N SER A 101 -3.31 -9.80 -13.22
CA SER A 101 -1.88 -9.57 -12.94
C SER A 101 -1.55 -9.72 -11.46
N LEU A 102 -2.32 -9.10 -10.57
CA LEU A 102 -2.12 -9.18 -9.11
C LEU A 102 -2.28 -10.61 -8.57
N LEU A 103 -3.15 -11.39 -9.18
CA LEU A 103 -3.40 -12.79 -8.83
C LEU A 103 -2.49 -13.77 -9.60
N ASN A 104 -1.44 -13.28 -10.28
CA ASN A 104 -0.47 -14.07 -11.02
C ASN A 104 -1.12 -14.99 -12.07
N ASN A 105 -2.17 -14.54 -12.75
CA ASN A 105 -2.94 -15.28 -13.76
C ASN A 105 -3.55 -16.61 -13.24
N GLN A 106 -3.76 -16.76 -11.94
CA GLN A 106 -4.37 -17.97 -11.38
C GLN A 106 -5.89 -17.92 -11.59
N ALA A 107 -6.39 -18.72 -12.52
CA ALA A 107 -7.79 -18.70 -12.97
C ALA A 107 -8.81 -18.91 -11.82
N GLU A 108 -8.51 -19.81 -10.87
CA GLU A 108 -9.36 -20.08 -9.72
C GLU A 108 -9.50 -18.84 -8.81
N GLN A 109 -8.41 -18.13 -8.56
CA GLN A 109 -8.39 -16.92 -7.76
C GLN A 109 -9.13 -15.77 -8.47
N VAL A 110 -8.97 -15.65 -9.79
CA VAL A 110 -9.70 -14.69 -10.61
C VAL A 110 -11.20 -14.98 -10.58
N ALA A 111 -11.59 -16.25 -10.70
CA ALA A 111 -13.00 -16.67 -10.62
C ALA A 111 -13.60 -16.39 -9.23
N THR A 112 -12.83 -16.55 -8.15
CA THR A 112 -13.24 -16.20 -6.80
C THR A 112 -13.43 -14.69 -6.66
N TYR A 113 -12.51 -13.91 -7.21
CA TYR A 113 -12.59 -12.45 -7.21
C TYR A 113 -13.86 -11.94 -7.93
N GLN A 114 -14.21 -12.51 -9.06
CA GLN A 114 -15.39 -12.12 -9.86
C GLN A 114 -16.73 -12.29 -9.12
N LYS A 115 -16.75 -13.12 -8.07
CA LYS A 115 -17.94 -13.38 -7.26
C LYS A 115 -18.05 -12.45 -6.05
N LEU A 116 -17.09 -11.57 -5.82
CA LEU A 116 -17.10 -10.66 -4.68
C LEU A 116 -18.23 -9.63 -4.81
N SER A 117 -18.90 -9.39 -3.70
CA SER A 117 -19.88 -8.33 -3.54
C SER A 117 -19.23 -7.06 -2.97
N PRO A 118 -19.89 -5.88 -3.07
CA PRO A 118 -19.42 -4.67 -2.40
C PRO A 118 -19.11 -4.91 -0.92
N GLY A 119 -18.00 -4.37 -0.44
CA GLY A 119 -17.51 -4.59 0.93
C GLY A 119 -16.72 -5.88 1.13
N GLN A 120 -16.61 -6.71 0.11
CA GLN A 120 -15.74 -7.89 0.12
C GLN A 120 -14.41 -7.62 -0.59
N GLY A 121 -13.40 -8.42 -0.26
CA GLY A 121 -12.09 -8.36 -0.87
C GLY A 121 -11.38 -9.71 -0.82
N LEU A 122 -10.24 -9.82 -1.48
CA LEU A 122 -9.33 -10.95 -1.37
C LEU A 122 -8.09 -10.55 -0.57
N LEU A 123 -7.78 -11.31 0.45
CA LEU A 123 -6.54 -11.20 1.21
C LEU A 123 -5.55 -12.23 0.72
N LYS A 124 -4.40 -11.77 0.23
CA LYS A 124 -3.24 -12.59 -0.12
C LYS A 124 -2.13 -12.31 0.87
N VAL A 125 -1.59 -13.35 1.49
CA VAL A 125 -0.46 -13.24 2.41
C VAL A 125 0.80 -13.72 1.69
N ASN A 126 1.89 -12.99 1.81
CA ASN A 126 3.16 -13.37 1.16
C ASN A 126 3.65 -14.72 1.69
N GLY A 127 4.19 -15.54 0.79
CA GLY A 127 4.60 -16.91 1.10
C GLY A 127 3.47 -17.95 1.02
N THR A 128 2.22 -17.53 0.75
CA THR A 128 1.10 -18.43 0.48
C THR A 128 0.66 -18.34 -0.98
N THR A 129 0.20 -19.46 -1.51
CA THR A 129 -0.44 -19.53 -2.85
C THR A 129 -1.95 -19.33 -2.77
N VAL A 130 -2.51 -19.33 -1.56
CA VAL A 130 -3.95 -19.23 -1.32
C VAL A 130 -4.34 -17.79 -1.04
N VAL A 131 -5.43 -17.35 -1.66
CA VAL A 131 -6.11 -16.10 -1.31
C VAL A 131 -7.35 -16.41 -0.49
N HIS A 132 -7.65 -15.54 0.47
CA HIS A 132 -8.79 -15.69 1.37
C HIS A 132 -9.82 -14.60 1.07
N PRO A 133 -11.08 -14.96 0.75
CA PRO A 133 -12.16 -13.99 0.72
C PRO A 133 -12.36 -13.39 2.13
N VAL A 134 -12.46 -12.09 2.19
CA VAL A 134 -12.68 -11.35 3.45
C VAL A 134 -13.83 -10.37 3.27
N CYS A 135 -14.57 -10.13 4.34
CA CYS A 135 -15.61 -9.13 4.40
C CYS A 135 -15.14 -7.99 5.31
N VAL A 136 -15.16 -6.78 4.78
CA VAL A 136 -14.79 -5.58 5.55
C VAL A 136 -16.05 -5.07 6.24
N ALA A 137 -16.04 -5.05 7.57
CA ALA A 137 -17.13 -4.50 8.34
C ALA A 137 -17.31 -3.01 8.07
N ILE A 138 -18.56 -2.56 7.99
CA ILE A 138 -18.87 -1.13 7.89
C ILE A 138 -18.39 -0.46 9.19
N PRO A 139 -17.54 0.56 9.15
CA PRO A 139 -17.09 1.24 10.35
C PRO A 139 -18.28 1.94 11.02
N ASN A 140 -18.34 1.89 12.36
CA ASN A 140 -19.34 2.63 13.16
C ASN A 140 -19.06 4.16 13.19
N ALA A 141 -18.22 4.66 12.31
CA ALA A 141 -17.93 6.09 12.23
C ALA A 141 -19.07 6.82 11.50
N LEU A 142 -19.40 8.01 11.98
CA LEU A 142 -20.29 8.92 11.28
C LEU A 142 -19.60 9.34 9.97
N HIS A 143 -20.19 8.98 8.85
CA HIS A 143 -19.74 9.42 7.53
C HIS A 143 -20.57 10.62 7.11
N SER A 144 -19.90 11.76 6.87
CA SER A 144 -20.49 12.84 6.09
C SER A 144 -19.97 12.73 4.66
N THR A 145 -20.88 12.70 3.70
CA THR A 145 -20.57 12.80 2.27
C THR A 145 -20.33 14.25 1.84
N ASP A 146 -20.60 15.19 2.74
CA ASP A 146 -20.41 16.61 2.46
C ASP A 146 -18.95 17.00 2.60
N SER A 147 -18.43 17.67 1.59
CA SER A 147 -17.11 18.28 1.68
C SER A 147 -17.09 19.32 2.81
N PRO A 148 -16.06 19.36 3.66
CA PRO A 148 -15.97 20.37 4.71
C PRO A 148 -16.01 21.77 4.09
N LYS A 149 -16.99 22.57 4.51
CA LYS A 149 -17.06 23.99 4.13
C LYS A 149 -16.10 24.75 5.03
N PHE A 150 -14.99 25.19 4.47
CA PHE A 150 -14.10 26.12 5.13
C PHE A 150 -14.71 27.52 5.01
N SER A 151 -15.14 28.07 6.12
CA SER A 151 -15.59 29.48 6.23
C SER A 151 -14.41 30.41 6.42
#